data_d8fa04f7bd22059500586a32fbe895ca
#
_entry.id   d8fa04f7bd22059500586a32fbe895ca
#
_cell.length_a   1.000
_cell.length_b   1.000
_cell.length_c   1.000
_cell.angle_alpha   90.00
_cell.angle_beta   90.00
_cell.angle_gamma   90.00
#
_symmetry.space_group_name_H-M   'P 1'
#
loop_
_entity.id
_entity.type
_entity.pdbx_description
1 polymer ?
#
loop_
_entity_poly.entity_id
_entity_poly.type
_entity_poly.pdbx_seq_one_letter_code
_entity_poly.pdbx_strand_id
1 'polypeptide(L)'
;MRATHTPWPAQADYIEALQDPASAFFDPALQNGTVELDDVLGLPKPRSGQMASVYKVFDGRKTWAVRCFNFASAERADRYRAISDFLARSSNRYTVDFAYLPDGIVVASQPYPIVKMEWVEGDLFHAYIAKHLNSPRVLQRLAWSWVEMVRDLHALGMAHGDLQHGNVLVTDAGELKLVDYDGVFVPALAGFGSLEDGHPNYQHPCRQSRNFGPQLDNFSAWSVYLSIVAVARDRTAWQALGFGDECLALRRADYVRPSTSATFARLAASSDAEVRKISTFVRSLLAHEPDGLPALESSARFDAMPSGGTAIDERLWPFAPFEREPLAAGTYAEPFEPRPIPIPAPPPVPPQTPLLTRAGGGLAATAGGYWVFHALGFSPAQFGAVALLGWALALILVFSSRGPGPP
;
A
#
# COMPACT_ATOMS: atom_id res chain seq x y z
N MET A 1 -8.69 -36.56 27.58
CA MET A 1 -8.34 -36.44 26.16
C MET A 1 -7.59 -35.11 26.01
N ARG A 2 -6.31 -35.12 25.67
CA ARG A 2 -5.58 -33.90 25.30
C ARG A 2 -6.10 -33.49 23.93
N ALA A 3 -6.69 -32.30 23.82
CA ALA A 3 -7.00 -31.71 22.55
C ALA A 3 -5.66 -31.56 21.78
N THR A 4 -5.50 -32.34 20.73
CA THR A 4 -4.38 -32.17 19.79
C THR A 4 -4.62 -30.86 19.10
N HIS A 5 -3.86 -29.83 19.49
CA HIS A 5 -3.88 -28.54 18.83
C HIS A 5 -3.29 -28.77 17.42
N THR A 6 -4.14 -28.92 16.41
CA THR A 6 -3.68 -28.96 15.03
C THR A 6 -2.99 -27.62 14.75
N PRO A 7 -1.73 -27.60 14.33
CA PRO A 7 -1.06 -26.36 14.00
C PRO A 7 -1.80 -25.67 12.86
N TRP A 8 -1.80 -24.32 12.87
CA TRP A 8 -2.37 -23.53 11.80
C TRP A 8 -1.59 -23.79 10.50
N PRO A 9 -2.25 -23.82 9.31
CA PRO A 9 -1.58 -24.14 8.06
C PRO A 9 -0.44 -23.19 7.75
N ALA A 10 0.67 -23.75 7.29
CA ALA A 10 1.76 -23.00 6.71
C ALA A 10 1.49 -22.70 5.21
N GLN A 11 2.28 -21.82 4.61
CA GLN A 11 2.16 -21.49 3.19
C GLN A 11 2.22 -22.72 2.28
N ALA A 12 3.05 -23.72 2.62
CA ALA A 12 3.19 -24.94 1.84
C ALA A 12 1.88 -25.76 1.82
N ASP A 13 1.17 -25.80 2.95
CA ASP A 13 -0.10 -26.53 3.07
C ASP A 13 -1.19 -25.86 2.20
N TYR A 14 -1.19 -24.52 2.11
CA TYR A 14 -2.08 -23.79 1.21
C TYR A 14 -1.72 -24.01 -0.26
N ILE A 15 -0.43 -24.05 -0.61
CA ILE A 15 0.02 -24.36 -1.98
C ILE A 15 -0.44 -25.76 -2.37
N GLU A 16 -0.36 -26.76 -1.47
CA GLU A 16 -0.83 -28.12 -1.72
C GLU A 16 -2.35 -28.14 -1.94
N ALA A 17 -3.13 -27.53 -1.04
CA ALA A 17 -4.58 -27.49 -1.16
C ALA A 17 -5.06 -26.80 -2.44
N LEU A 18 -4.42 -25.70 -2.82
CA LEU A 18 -4.78 -24.88 -3.98
C LEU A 18 -4.42 -25.50 -5.35
N GLN A 19 -3.76 -26.64 -5.38
CA GLN A 19 -3.59 -27.42 -6.62
C GLN A 19 -4.91 -28.03 -7.11
N ASP A 20 -5.90 -28.21 -6.21
CA ASP A 20 -7.26 -28.62 -6.56
C ASP A 20 -8.29 -27.63 -5.95
N PRO A 21 -8.56 -26.49 -6.58
CA PRO A 21 -9.50 -25.49 -6.08
C PRO A 21 -10.91 -26.04 -5.85
N ALA A 22 -11.33 -27.02 -6.65
CA ALA A 22 -12.66 -27.61 -6.55
C ALA A 22 -12.89 -28.34 -5.21
N SER A 23 -11.85 -28.96 -4.68
CA SER A 23 -11.88 -29.62 -3.36
C SER A 23 -11.47 -28.69 -2.23
N ALA A 24 -10.67 -27.64 -2.52
CA ALA A 24 -10.13 -26.74 -1.51
C ALA A 24 -11.13 -25.69 -1.05
N PHE A 25 -11.98 -25.15 -1.91
CA PHE A 25 -12.87 -24.05 -1.57
C PHE A 25 -14.32 -24.50 -1.37
N PHE A 26 -15.05 -23.75 -0.52
CA PHE A 26 -16.51 -23.86 -0.42
C PHE A 26 -17.25 -22.79 -1.23
N ASP A 27 -16.62 -21.67 -1.53
CA ASP A 27 -17.19 -20.59 -2.33
C ASP A 27 -17.27 -21.03 -3.81
N PRO A 28 -18.47 -21.03 -4.45
CA PRO A 28 -18.63 -21.52 -5.82
C PRO A 28 -17.78 -20.80 -6.88
N ALA A 29 -17.51 -19.51 -6.69
CA ALA A 29 -16.66 -18.74 -7.62
C ALA A 29 -15.20 -19.21 -7.52
N LEU A 30 -14.74 -19.54 -6.32
CA LEU A 30 -13.38 -20.02 -6.11
C LEU A 30 -13.23 -21.51 -6.47
N GLN A 31 -14.25 -22.34 -6.22
CA GLN A 31 -14.26 -23.77 -6.60
C GLN A 31 -14.05 -23.96 -8.10
N ASN A 32 -14.71 -23.14 -8.91
CA ASN A 32 -14.63 -23.19 -10.37
C ASN A 32 -13.50 -22.31 -10.91
N GLY A 33 -12.70 -21.72 -10.03
CA GLY A 33 -11.64 -20.79 -10.38
C GLY A 33 -10.34 -21.47 -10.80
N THR A 34 -9.51 -20.73 -11.51
CA THR A 34 -8.15 -21.10 -11.87
C THR A 34 -7.17 -20.29 -11.04
N VAL A 35 -6.33 -20.96 -10.25
CA VAL A 35 -5.28 -20.30 -9.45
C VAL A 35 -4.11 -19.93 -10.35
N GLU A 36 -3.56 -18.73 -10.16
CA GLU A 36 -2.33 -18.31 -10.84
C GLU A 36 -1.16 -19.21 -10.39
N LEU A 37 -0.43 -19.76 -11.36
CA LEU A 37 0.71 -20.61 -11.12
C LEU A 37 2.02 -19.84 -11.29
N ASP A 38 3.04 -20.28 -10.60
CA ASP A 38 4.42 -19.86 -10.84
C ASP A 38 4.91 -20.45 -12.16
N ASP A 39 5.49 -19.61 -13.01
CA ASP A 39 5.90 -19.99 -14.39
C ASP A 39 7.01 -21.05 -14.43
N VAL A 40 7.79 -21.19 -13.33
CA VAL A 40 8.92 -22.13 -13.26
C VAL A 40 8.51 -23.42 -12.58
N LEU A 41 7.78 -23.33 -11.47
CA LEU A 41 7.44 -24.47 -10.62
C LEU A 41 6.11 -25.12 -11.00
N GLY A 42 5.22 -24.39 -11.71
CA GLY A 42 3.87 -24.86 -12.02
C GLY A 42 2.97 -25.04 -10.78
N LEU A 43 3.33 -24.43 -9.65
CA LEU A 43 2.60 -24.49 -8.38
C LEU A 43 1.84 -23.16 -8.14
N PRO A 44 0.75 -23.19 -7.33
CA PRO A 44 0.08 -21.95 -6.91
C PRO A 44 1.04 -20.90 -6.43
N LYS A 45 0.97 -19.70 -7.03
CA LYS A 45 1.92 -18.59 -6.80
C LYS A 45 1.50 -17.71 -5.63
N PRO A 46 2.15 -17.81 -4.46
CA PRO A 46 1.84 -16.97 -3.33
C PRO A 46 2.45 -15.59 -3.49
N ARG A 47 1.72 -14.58 -3.02
CA ARG A 47 2.23 -13.24 -2.68
C ARG A 47 2.22 -13.16 -1.18
N SER A 48 3.39 -13.39 -0.57
CA SER A 48 3.49 -13.61 0.87
C SER A 48 3.75 -12.33 1.63
N GLY A 49 2.98 -12.15 2.73
CA GLY A 49 3.23 -11.17 3.79
C GLY A 49 3.47 -11.88 5.13
N GLN A 50 3.76 -11.12 6.17
CA GLN A 50 4.00 -11.68 7.51
C GLN A 50 2.75 -12.37 8.09
N MET A 51 1.56 -11.86 7.76
CA MET A 51 0.29 -12.25 8.37
C MET A 51 -0.48 -13.28 7.54
N ALA A 52 -0.27 -13.31 6.24
CA ALA A 52 -1.04 -14.14 5.31
C ALA A 52 -0.30 -14.35 3.99
N SER A 53 -0.72 -15.37 3.25
CA SER A 53 -0.38 -15.60 1.85
C SER A 53 -1.57 -15.27 0.97
N VAL A 54 -1.36 -14.49 -0.09
CA VAL A 54 -2.40 -14.08 -1.04
C VAL A 54 -2.21 -14.82 -2.35
N TYR A 55 -3.27 -15.42 -2.85
CA TYR A 55 -3.32 -16.14 -4.13
C TYR A 55 -4.29 -15.47 -5.08
N LYS A 56 -3.93 -15.39 -6.36
CA LYS A 56 -4.79 -14.86 -7.42
C LYS A 56 -5.59 -15.99 -8.03
N VAL A 57 -6.91 -15.85 -8.04
CA VAL A 57 -7.85 -16.87 -8.57
C VAL A 57 -8.79 -16.21 -9.57
N PHE A 58 -8.87 -16.75 -10.79
CA PHE A 58 -9.76 -16.29 -11.84
C PHE A 58 -10.96 -17.21 -11.97
N ASP A 59 -12.18 -16.71 -11.79
CA ASP A 59 -13.42 -17.49 -11.80
C ASP A 59 -14.11 -17.57 -13.18
N GLY A 60 -13.44 -17.10 -14.23
CA GLY A 60 -14.01 -17.00 -15.58
C GLY A 60 -14.65 -15.66 -15.90
N ARG A 61 -14.88 -14.80 -14.90
CA ARG A 61 -15.44 -13.44 -15.03
C ARG A 61 -14.61 -12.39 -14.30
N LYS A 62 -14.29 -12.68 -13.03
CA LYS A 62 -13.53 -11.80 -12.15
C LYS A 62 -12.26 -12.50 -11.67
N THR A 63 -11.30 -11.70 -11.31
CA THR A 63 -10.11 -12.17 -10.59
C THR A 63 -10.26 -11.83 -9.12
N TRP A 64 -9.89 -12.75 -8.26
CA TRP A 64 -9.97 -12.65 -6.81
C TRP A 64 -8.59 -12.72 -6.17
N ALA A 65 -8.32 -11.88 -5.20
CA ALA A 65 -7.25 -12.03 -4.23
C ALA A 65 -7.80 -12.89 -3.07
N VAL A 66 -7.29 -14.09 -2.92
CA VAL A 66 -7.64 -15.00 -1.83
C VAL A 66 -6.54 -14.95 -0.78
N ARG A 67 -6.86 -14.37 0.37
CA ARG A 67 -5.95 -14.21 1.49
C ARG A 67 -6.12 -15.34 2.50
N CYS A 68 -5.13 -16.20 2.61
CA CYS A 68 -5.05 -17.33 3.53
C CYS A 68 -4.16 -16.92 4.72
N PHE A 69 -4.69 -17.03 5.94
CA PHE A 69 -4.00 -16.55 7.15
C PHE A 69 -2.95 -17.54 7.64
N ASN A 70 -1.82 -17.03 8.16
CA ASN A 70 -0.74 -17.83 8.69
C ASN A 70 -0.92 -18.18 10.18
N PHE A 71 -1.94 -17.63 10.86
CA PHE A 71 -2.24 -17.88 12.27
C PHE A 71 -3.69 -17.56 12.63
N ALA A 72 -4.18 -18.14 13.73
CA ALA A 72 -5.50 -17.87 14.27
C ALA A 72 -5.55 -16.54 15.02
N SER A 73 -6.59 -15.74 14.79
CA SER A 73 -6.92 -14.57 15.59
C SER A 73 -8.43 -14.34 15.61
N ALA A 74 -9.04 -14.63 16.76
CA ALA A 74 -10.48 -14.43 16.93
C ALA A 74 -10.88 -12.96 16.79
N GLU A 75 -10.06 -12.05 17.34
CA GLU A 75 -10.30 -10.60 17.25
C GLU A 75 -10.27 -10.11 15.80
N ARG A 76 -9.34 -10.61 14.96
CA ARG A 76 -9.30 -10.28 13.53
C ARG A 76 -10.51 -10.87 12.78
N ALA A 77 -10.93 -12.08 13.13
CA ALA A 77 -12.10 -12.71 12.53
C ALA A 77 -13.38 -11.86 12.73
N ASP A 78 -13.59 -11.36 13.94
CA ASP A 78 -14.75 -10.49 14.25
C ASP A 78 -14.70 -9.18 13.48
N ARG A 79 -13.50 -8.59 13.32
CA ARG A 79 -13.31 -7.37 12.53
C ARG A 79 -13.59 -7.62 11.05
N TYR A 80 -13.01 -8.65 10.46
CA TYR A 80 -13.24 -8.97 9.05
C TYR A 80 -14.71 -9.28 8.77
N ARG A 81 -15.40 -9.93 9.71
CA ARG A 81 -16.85 -10.16 9.60
C ARG A 81 -17.61 -8.84 9.59
N ALA A 82 -17.32 -7.93 10.53
CA ALA A 82 -17.95 -6.60 10.60
C ALA A 82 -17.69 -5.78 9.34
N ILE A 83 -16.46 -5.79 8.82
CA ILE A 83 -16.08 -5.10 7.57
C ILE A 83 -16.81 -5.72 6.37
N SER A 84 -16.80 -7.04 6.25
CA SER A 84 -17.49 -7.77 5.17
C SER A 84 -18.98 -7.45 5.15
N ASP A 85 -19.64 -7.51 6.32
CA ASP A 85 -21.07 -7.20 6.46
C ASP A 85 -21.38 -5.74 6.14
N PHE A 86 -20.48 -4.83 6.48
CA PHE A 86 -20.65 -3.41 6.18
C PHE A 86 -20.51 -3.15 4.68
N LEU A 87 -19.46 -3.65 4.06
CA LEU A 87 -19.19 -3.46 2.63
C LEU A 87 -20.24 -4.11 1.75
N ALA A 88 -20.76 -5.28 2.12
CA ALA A 88 -21.86 -5.94 1.40
C ALA A 88 -23.16 -5.10 1.37
N ARG A 89 -23.38 -4.22 2.34
CA ARG A 89 -24.53 -3.32 2.42
C ARG A 89 -24.26 -1.91 1.91
N SER A 90 -22.99 -1.56 1.70
CA SER A 90 -22.57 -0.24 1.28
C SER A 90 -22.38 -0.18 -0.21
N SER A 91 -22.94 0.83 -0.88
CA SER A 91 -22.62 1.12 -2.27
C SER A 91 -21.54 2.18 -2.30
N ASN A 92 -20.28 1.77 -2.51
CA ASN A 92 -19.14 2.67 -2.61
C ASN A 92 -18.26 2.28 -3.80
N ARG A 93 -17.99 3.23 -4.68
CA ARG A 93 -17.17 3.00 -5.89
C ARG A 93 -15.68 2.83 -5.62
N TYR A 94 -15.22 3.22 -4.43
CA TYR A 94 -13.80 3.18 -4.07
C TYR A 94 -13.38 1.88 -3.40
N THR A 95 -14.33 1.17 -2.80
CA THR A 95 -14.08 -0.16 -2.23
C THR A 95 -14.29 -1.24 -3.30
N VAL A 96 -13.65 -2.38 -3.09
CA VAL A 96 -13.78 -3.56 -3.95
C VAL A 96 -14.66 -4.61 -3.27
N ASP A 97 -15.18 -5.58 -4.03
CA ASP A 97 -15.89 -6.71 -3.45
C ASP A 97 -15.01 -7.39 -2.40
N PHE A 98 -15.54 -7.56 -1.20
CA PHE A 98 -14.82 -8.10 -0.05
C PHE A 98 -15.72 -9.04 0.75
N ALA A 99 -15.24 -10.25 1.00
CA ALA A 99 -15.97 -11.24 1.80
C ALA A 99 -15.00 -11.94 2.76
N TYR A 100 -15.38 -12.00 4.03
CA TYR A 100 -14.77 -12.89 5.01
C TYR A 100 -15.52 -14.21 5.03
N LEU A 101 -14.82 -15.30 4.72
CA LEU A 101 -15.37 -16.65 4.66
C LEU A 101 -14.75 -17.46 5.81
N PRO A 102 -15.50 -17.71 6.91
CA PRO A 102 -14.95 -18.37 8.10
C PRO A 102 -14.48 -19.80 7.85
N ASP A 103 -15.15 -20.52 6.92
CA ASP A 103 -14.80 -21.86 6.49
C ASP A 103 -14.41 -21.84 5.00
N GLY A 104 -13.60 -20.86 4.58
CA GLY A 104 -13.41 -20.55 3.16
C GLY A 104 -12.52 -21.53 2.42
N ILE A 105 -11.54 -22.16 3.08
CA ILE A 105 -10.62 -23.13 2.48
C ILE A 105 -10.44 -24.36 3.35
N VAL A 106 -10.36 -25.54 2.73
CA VAL A 106 -10.05 -26.82 3.38
C VAL A 106 -8.56 -27.13 3.19
N VAL A 107 -7.86 -27.34 4.29
CA VAL A 107 -6.46 -27.76 4.32
C VAL A 107 -6.34 -28.98 5.24
N ALA A 108 -5.78 -30.07 4.76
CA ALA A 108 -5.67 -31.33 5.50
C ALA A 108 -6.99 -31.77 6.15
N SER A 109 -8.11 -31.68 5.40
CA SER A 109 -9.48 -32.02 5.82
C SER A 109 -10.05 -31.14 6.94
N GLN A 110 -9.45 -29.98 7.22
CA GLN A 110 -9.94 -29.00 8.19
C GLN A 110 -10.27 -27.67 7.48
N PRO A 111 -11.41 -27.03 7.82
CA PRO A 111 -11.76 -25.72 7.28
C PRO A 111 -10.97 -24.60 7.97
N TYR A 112 -10.54 -23.61 7.20
CA TYR A 112 -9.87 -22.41 7.67
C TYR A 112 -10.48 -21.16 7.04
N PRO A 113 -10.47 -20.04 7.76
CA PRO A 113 -10.98 -18.78 7.23
C PRO A 113 -10.06 -18.19 6.17
N ILE A 114 -10.69 -17.52 5.21
CA ILE A 114 -10.02 -16.70 4.21
C ILE A 114 -10.73 -15.35 4.07
N VAL A 115 -10.01 -14.39 3.48
CA VAL A 115 -10.62 -13.21 2.87
C VAL A 115 -10.60 -13.40 1.37
N LYS A 116 -11.75 -13.23 0.72
CA LYS A 116 -11.92 -13.12 -0.72
C LYS A 116 -12.14 -11.66 -1.08
N MET A 117 -11.28 -11.07 -1.89
CA MET A 117 -11.37 -9.68 -2.32
C MET A 117 -11.20 -9.60 -3.83
N GLU A 118 -11.93 -8.70 -4.50
CA GLU A 118 -11.75 -8.49 -5.93
C GLU A 118 -10.32 -8.01 -6.21
N TRP A 119 -9.67 -8.66 -7.18
CA TRP A 119 -8.36 -8.24 -7.67
C TRP A 119 -8.52 -7.07 -8.62
N VAL A 120 -7.94 -5.94 -8.27
CA VAL A 120 -7.97 -4.73 -9.10
C VAL A 120 -6.71 -4.66 -9.95
N GLU A 121 -6.90 -4.48 -11.25
CA GLU A 121 -5.81 -4.08 -12.14
C GLU A 121 -5.72 -2.55 -12.17
N GLY A 122 -4.52 -2.02 -12.00
CA GLY A 122 -4.27 -0.58 -11.98
C GLY A 122 -2.84 -0.26 -11.54
N ASP A 123 -2.44 0.98 -11.76
CA ASP A 123 -1.16 1.49 -11.26
C ASP A 123 -1.26 1.76 -9.75
N LEU A 124 -0.22 1.45 -8.99
CA LEU A 124 -0.08 1.97 -7.63
C LEU A 124 -0.10 3.51 -7.68
N PHE A 125 -0.64 4.14 -6.65
CA PHE A 125 -0.91 5.58 -6.65
C PHE A 125 0.32 6.43 -6.99
N HIS A 126 1.48 6.11 -6.42
CA HIS A 126 2.73 6.81 -6.73
C HIS A 126 3.21 6.56 -8.16
N ALA A 127 3.02 5.34 -8.69
CA ALA A 127 3.38 5.01 -10.07
C ALA A 127 2.50 5.77 -11.07
N TYR A 128 1.19 5.89 -10.78
CA TYR A 128 0.28 6.71 -11.57
C TYR A 128 0.70 8.19 -11.57
N ILE A 129 1.06 8.74 -10.42
CA ILE A 129 1.59 10.12 -10.33
C ILE A 129 2.85 10.27 -11.20
N ALA A 130 3.81 9.33 -11.06
CA ALA A 130 5.06 9.35 -11.82
C ALA A 130 4.82 9.35 -13.34
N LYS A 131 3.90 8.52 -13.80
CA LYS A 131 3.49 8.42 -15.21
C LYS A 131 2.91 9.74 -15.75
N HIS A 132 2.28 10.55 -14.88
CA HIS A 132 1.55 11.76 -15.27
C HIS A 132 2.20 13.08 -14.84
N LEU A 133 3.49 13.09 -14.46
CA LEU A 133 4.22 14.32 -14.05
C LEU A 133 4.21 15.42 -15.11
N ASN A 134 4.10 15.08 -16.38
CA ASN A 134 4.01 16.01 -17.49
C ASN A 134 2.56 16.42 -17.84
N SER A 135 1.58 15.96 -17.05
CA SER A 135 0.15 16.16 -17.30
C SER A 135 -0.54 16.80 -16.08
N PRO A 136 -0.31 18.11 -15.79
CA PRO A 136 -0.84 18.77 -14.59
C PRO A 136 -2.36 18.61 -14.43
N ARG A 137 -3.12 18.64 -15.54
CA ARG A 137 -4.58 18.44 -15.51
C ARG A 137 -5.00 17.06 -15.02
N VAL A 138 -4.21 16.01 -15.31
CA VAL A 138 -4.46 14.66 -14.81
C VAL A 138 -4.23 14.61 -13.31
N LEU A 139 -3.14 15.21 -12.83
CA LEU A 139 -2.84 15.28 -11.40
C LEU A 139 -3.84 16.15 -10.63
N GLN A 140 -4.36 17.22 -11.23
CA GLN A 140 -5.44 18.02 -10.64
C GLN A 140 -6.73 17.20 -10.50
N ARG A 141 -7.09 16.41 -11.51
CA ARG A 141 -8.24 15.47 -11.41
C ARG A 141 -8.01 14.42 -10.34
N LEU A 142 -6.78 13.89 -10.23
CA LEU A 142 -6.43 12.95 -9.18
C LEU A 142 -6.61 13.57 -7.79
N ALA A 143 -6.16 14.82 -7.58
CA ALA A 143 -6.38 15.56 -6.33
C ALA A 143 -7.88 15.73 -6.02
N TRP A 144 -8.69 16.03 -7.03
CA TRP A 144 -10.14 16.11 -6.89
C TRP A 144 -10.75 14.75 -6.52
N SER A 145 -10.43 13.68 -7.25
CA SER A 145 -10.92 12.33 -6.96
C SER A 145 -10.51 11.86 -5.56
N TRP A 146 -9.35 12.30 -5.08
CA TRP A 146 -8.89 12.04 -3.72
C TRP A 146 -9.82 12.67 -2.67
N VAL A 147 -10.16 13.95 -2.84
CA VAL A 147 -11.10 14.65 -1.93
C VAL A 147 -12.48 14.01 -1.97
N GLU A 148 -13.00 13.67 -3.17
CA GLU A 148 -14.28 12.98 -3.31
C GLU A 148 -14.29 11.63 -2.61
N MET A 149 -13.20 10.85 -2.74
CA MET A 149 -13.06 9.56 -2.08
C MET A 149 -13.12 9.71 -0.55
N VAL A 150 -12.32 10.61 0.02
CA VAL A 150 -12.31 10.84 1.47
C VAL A 150 -13.68 11.30 1.97
N ARG A 151 -14.36 12.22 1.28
CA ARG A 151 -15.70 12.66 1.59
C ARG A 151 -16.71 11.50 1.60
N ASP A 152 -16.65 10.65 0.58
CA ASP A 152 -17.60 9.55 0.45
C ASP A 152 -17.38 8.48 1.53
N LEU A 153 -16.11 8.23 1.94
CA LEU A 153 -15.79 7.36 3.08
C LEU A 153 -16.33 7.95 4.40
N HIS A 154 -16.13 9.24 4.65
CA HIS A 154 -16.66 9.91 5.83
C HIS A 154 -18.19 9.90 5.88
N ALA A 155 -18.87 10.09 4.74
CA ALA A 155 -20.32 10.02 4.65
C ALA A 155 -20.86 8.64 5.05
N LEU A 156 -20.10 7.58 4.86
CA LEU A 156 -20.41 6.22 5.30
C LEU A 156 -20.02 5.96 6.77
N GLY A 157 -19.33 6.89 7.43
CA GLY A 157 -18.72 6.67 8.75
C GLY A 157 -17.58 5.66 8.73
N MET A 158 -16.92 5.48 7.58
CA MET A 158 -15.83 4.55 7.35
C MET A 158 -14.48 5.28 7.31
N ALA A 159 -13.43 4.65 7.83
CA ALA A 159 -12.04 5.05 7.61
C ALA A 159 -11.22 3.84 7.18
N HIS A 160 -10.21 4.06 6.33
CA HIS A 160 -9.32 2.99 5.87
C HIS A 160 -8.32 2.56 6.94
N GLY A 161 -7.85 3.50 7.74
CA GLY A 161 -6.91 3.27 8.85
C GLY A 161 -5.45 3.17 8.44
N ASP A 162 -5.18 2.83 7.19
CA ASP A 162 -3.86 2.89 6.57
C ASP A 162 -3.95 3.50 5.16
N LEU A 163 -4.52 4.71 5.09
CA LEU A 163 -4.71 5.43 3.85
C LEU A 163 -3.36 5.99 3.35
N GLN A 164 -2.70 5.23 2.48
CA GLN A 164 -1.38 5.50 1.96
C GLN A 164 -1.28 5.08 0.47
N HIS A 165 -0.22 5.53 -0.21
CA HIS A 165 -0.03 5.34 -1.66
C HIS A 165 0.06 3.88 -2.13
N GLY A 166 0.44 2.95 -1.25
CA GLY A 166 0.50 1.52 -1.55
C GLY A 166 -0.85 0.81 -1.46
N ASN A 167 -1.82 1.41 -0.76
CA ASN A 167 -3.15 0.86 -0.53
C ASN A 167 -4.21 1.47 -1.44
N VAL A 168 -3.78 2.31 -2.40
CA VAL A 168 -4.66 2.95 -3.39
C VAL A 168 -4.17 2.62 -4.78
N LEU A 169 -5.02 2.01 -5.58
CA LEU A 169 -4.80 1.75 -7.00
C LEU A 169 -5.55 2.77 -7.84
N VAL A 170 -4.97 3.10 -8.98
CA VAL A 170 -5.63 3.93 -9.99
C VAL A 170 -5.83 3.08 -11.24
N THR A 171 -7.07 2.84 -11.60
CA THR A 171 -7.41 2.05 -12.80
C THR A 171 -7.07 2.82 -14.08
N ASP A 172 -7.06 2.14 -15.22
CA ASP A 172 -6.87 2.79 -16.53
C ASP A 172 -7.93 3.87 -16.84
N ALA A 173 -9.12 3.75 -16.23
CA ALA A 173 -10.16 4.78 -16.30
C ALA A 173 -9.89 5.99 -15.37
N GLY A 174 -8.83 5.95 -14.55
CA GLY A 174 -8.50 6.98 -13.58
C GLY A 174 -9.34 6.91 -12.30
N GLU A 175 -10.00 5.79 -12.03
CA GLU A 175 -10.77 5.58 -10.80
C GLU A 175 -9.87 5.10 -9.67
N LEU A 176 -10.12 5.62 -8.46
CA LEU A 176 -9.43 5.18 -7.26
C LEU A 176 -10.10 3.92 -6.70
N LYS A 177 -9.27 2.94 -6.32
CA LYS A 177 -9.70 1.72 -5.63
C LYS A 177 -8.83 1.48 -4.40
N LEU A 178 -9.50 1.25 -3.27
CA LEU A 178 -8.86 0.94 -1.99
C LEU A 178 -8.65 -0.56 -1.86
N VAL A 179 -7.48 -0.94 -1.36
CA VAL A 179 -7.11 -2.33 -1.07
C VAL A 179 -6.48 -2.42 0.31
N ASP A 180 -6.36 -3.63 0.86
CA ASP A 180 -5.81 -3.91 2.20
C ASP A 180 -6.64 -3.32 3.34
N TYR A 181 -7.68 -4.04 3.75
CA TYR A 181 -8.66 -3.59 4.74
C TYR A 181 -8.35 -4.00 6.19
N ASP A 182 -7.10 -4.30 6.52
CA ASP A 182 -6.70 -4.74 7.86
C ASP A 182 -6.89 -3.67 8.95
N GLY A 183 -6.68 -2.41 8.57
CA GLY A 183 -6.83 -1.25 9.45
C GLY A 183 -8.20 -0.59 9.43
N VAL A 184 -9.15 -1.09 8.64
CA VAL A 184 -10.41 -0.42 8.38
C VAL A 184 -11.27 -0.28 9.62
N PHE A 185 -11.78 0.94 9.82
CA PHE A 185 -12.86 1.26 10.75
C PHE A 185 -14.20 1.31 10.03
N VAL A 186 -15.19 0.63 10.61
CA VAL A 186 -16.62 0.74 10.25
C VAL A 186 -17.43 0.98 11.52
N PRO A 187 -18.65 1.55 11.46
CA PRO A 187 -19.44 1.90 12.65
C PRO A 187 -19.65 0.74 13.63
N ALA A 188 -19.75 -0.49 13.14
CA ALA A 188 -19.86 -1.70 13.99
C ALA A 188 -18.63 -1.97 14.86
N LEU A 189 -17.48 -1.35 14.57
CA LEU A 189 -16.25 -1.46 15.35
C LEU A 189 -16.04 -0.28 16.30
N ALA A 190 -17.06 0.56 16.52
CA ALA A 190 -16.98 1.64 17.50
C ALA A 190 -16.71 1.09 18.91
N GLY A 191 -15.76 1.70 19.60
CA GLY A 191 -15.33 1.25 20.95
C GLY A 191 -14.21 0.21 20.97
N PHE A 192 -13.81 -0.31 19.79
CA PHE A 192 -12.58 -1.11 19.67
C PHE A 192 -11.35 -0.19 19.58
N GLY A 193 -10.15 -0.76 19.82
CA GLY A 193 -8.89 -0.09 19.47
C GLY A 193 -8.40 -0.50 18.09
N SER A 194 -7.48 0.23 17.46
CA SER A 194 -6.81 -0.20 16.23
C SER A 194 -5.88 -1.39 16.51
N LEU A 195 -5.87 -2.38 15.61
CA LEU A 195 -4.89 -3.47 15.61
C LEU A 195 -3.65 -3.13 14.76
N GLU A 196 -3.80 -2.17 13.86
CA GLU A 196 -2.74 -1.72 12.94
C GLU A 196 -2.42 -0.26 13.20
N ASP A 197 -1.14 0.08 13.27
CA ASP A 197 -0.72 1.48 13.43
C ASP A 197 -0.75 2.24 12.09
N GLY A 198 -0.86 1.52 10.98
CA GLY A 198 -0.74 2.05 9.63
C GLY A 198 0.69 2.47 9.28
N HIS A 199 0.91 2.86 8.03
CA HIS A 199 2.25 3.21 7.56
C HIS A 199 2.73 4.54 8.18
N PRO A 200 3.87 4.56 8.91
CA PRO A 200 4.29 5.71 9.74
C PRO A 200 4.48 7.02 8.95
N ASN A 201 4.79 6.96 7.65
CA ASN A 201 4.94 8.15 6.81
C ASN A 201 3.60 8.81 6.45
N TYR A 202 2.46 8.23 6.85
CA TYR A 202 1.12 8.77 6.59
C TYR A 202 0.31 8.97 7.87
N GLN A 203 0.85 8.59 9.02
CA GLN A 203 0.13 8.67 10.28
C GLN A 203 0.59 9.86 11.12
N HIS A 204 -0.37 10.46 11.84
CA HIS A 204 -0.04 11.48 12.81
C HIS A 204 0.93 10.91 13.87
N PRO A 205 2.02 11.61 14.24
CA PRO A 205 3.05 11.07 15.12
C PRO A 205 2.54 10.68 16.52
N CYS A 206 1.44 11.28 16.98
CA CYS A 206 0.80 10.98 18.25
C CYS A 206 -0.34 9.96 18.16
N ARG A 207 -0.60 9.36 16.99
CA ARG A 207 -1.63 8.32 16.84
C ARG A 207 -1.32 7.14 17.77
N GLN A 208 -2.35 6.63 18.41
CA GLN A 208 -2.34 5.46 19.28
C GLN A 208 -3.51 4.54 18.92
N SER A 209 -3.50 3.29 19.41
CA SER A 209 -4.56 2.32 19.13
C SER A 209 -5.95 2.79 19.53
N ARG A 210 -6.08 3.68 20.55
CA ARG A 210 -7.37 4.27 20.95
C ARG A 210 -7.95 5.26 19.94
N ASN A 211 -7.12 5.83 19.07
CA ASN A 211 -7.56 6.73 17.99
C ASN A 211 -8.12 5.90 16.83
N PHE A 212 -9.23 5.20 17.07
CA PHE A 212 -9.87 4.29 16.11
C PHE A 212 -11.33 4.71 15.92
N GLY A 213 -11.59 5.43 14.84
CA GLY A 213 -12.88 6.04 14.55
C GLY A 213 -12.96 6.58 13.13
N PRO A 214 -14.08 7.21 12.74
CA PRO A 214 -14.28 7.72 11.38
C PRO A 214 -13.30 8.83 10.97
N GLN A 215 -12.61 9.47 11.94
CA GLN A 215 -11.64 10.55 11.69
C GLN A 215 -10.21 10.02 11.49
N LEU A 216 -10.02 8.71 11.54
CA LEU A 216 -8.72 8.04 11.56
C LEU A 216 -7.81 8.44 10.39
N ASP A 217 -8.41 8.69 9.22
CA ASP A 217 -7.69 9.03 7.98
C ASP A 217 -7.48 10.53 7.77
N ASN A 218 -7.95 11.41 8.67
CA ASN A 218 -7.90 12.85 8.41
C ASN A 218 -6.47 13.35 8.17
N PHE A 219 -5.49 12.88 8.93
CA PHE A 219 -4.10 13.28 8.77
C PHE A 219 -3.49 12.78 7.46
N SER A 220 -3.67 11.50 7.15
CA SER A 220 -3.16 10.90 5.91
C SER A 220 -3.82 11.52 4.67
N ALA A 221 -5.11 11.80 4.74
CA ALA A 221 -5.84 12.46 3.66
C ALA A 221 -5.21 13.84 3.30
N TRP A 222 -4.91 14.66 4.29
CA TRP A 222 -4.23 15.95 4.09
C TRP A 222 -2.79 15.80 3.58
N SER A 223 -2.04 14.86 4.11
CA SER A 223 -0.65 14.62 3.73
C SER A 223 -0.52 14.18 2.27
N VAL A 224 -1.39 13.25 1.84
CA VAL A 224 -1.44 12.78 0.45
C VAL A 224 -1.92 13.90 -0.48
N TYR A 225 -2.97 14.64 -0.08
CA TYR A 225 -3.47 15.76 -0.87
C TYR A 225 -2.40 16.83 -1.12
N LEU A 226 -1.66 17.25 -0.08
CA LEU A 226 -0.52 18.15 -0.23
C LEU A 226 0.51 17.61 -1.24
N SER A 227 0.80 16.33 -1.17
CA SER A 227 1.75 15.68 -2.06
C SER A 227 1.31 15.74 -3.52
N ILE A 228 0.03 15.43 -3.81
CA ILE A 228 -0.52 15.51 -5.17
C ILE A 228 -0.47 16.94 -5.70
N VAL A 229 -0.92 17.91 -4.89
CA VAL A 229 -0.95 19.32 -5.30
C VAL A 229 0.45 19.85 -5.56
N ALA A 230 1.44 19.48 -4.72
CA ALA A 230 2.82 19.90 -4.91
C ALA A 230 3.37 19.49 -6.29
N VAL A 231 3.19 18.24 -6.69
CA VAL A 231 3.67 17.76 -8.01
C VAL A 231 2.81 18.22 -9.17
N ALA A 232 1.51 18.46 -8.96
CA ALA A 232 0.63 19.03 -9.98
C ALA A 232 0.97 20.47 -10.33
N ARG A 233 1.49 21.25 -9.37
CA ARG A 233 1.91 22.65 -9.54
C ARG A 233 3.37 22.76 -10.01
N ASP A 234 4.24 21.87 -9.53
CA ASP A 234 5.65 21.82 -9.91
C ASP A 234 6.14 20.38 -10.01
N ARG A 235 6.25 19.86 -11.24
CA ARG A 235 6.74 18.50 -11.48
C ARG A 235 8.14 18.23 -10.89
N THR A 236 8.96 19.28 -10.71
CA THR A 236 10.30 19.13 -10.13
C THR A 236 10.24 18.74 -8.66
N ALA A 237 9.09 18.96 -8.00
CA ALA A 237 8.83 18.51 -6.63
C ALA A 237 8.97 16.99 -6.49
N TRP A 238 8.68 16.21 -7.53
CA TRP A 238 8.83 14.76 -7.52
C TRP A 238 10.23 14.32 -7.06
N GLN A 239 11.26 14.78 -7.73
CA GLN A 239 12.65 14.47 -7.36
C GLN A 239 13.08 15.22 -6.11
N ALA A 240 12.72 16.47 -6.04
CA ALA A 240 13.17 17.41 -5.03
C ALA A 240 12.69 17.07 -3.60
N LEU A 241 11.53 16.41 -3.46
CA LEU A 241 10.97 15.95 -2.19
C LEU A 241 11.16 14.44 -1.98
N GLY A 242 11.77 13.75 -2.94
CA GLY A 242 12.12 12.34 -2.83
C GLY A 242 10.89 11.42 -2.81
N PHE A 243 9.91 11.69 -3.68
CA PHE A 243 8.79 10.78 -3.90
C PHE A 243 9.28 9.41 -4.40
N GLY A 244 8.62 8.35 -4.00
CA GLY A 244 8.96 6.99 -4.41
C GLY A 244 8.13 5.93 -3.70
N ASP A 245 8.66 4.72 -3.67
CA ASP A 245 7.98 3.54 -3.14
C ASP A 245 7.75 3.59 -1.62
N GLU A 246 8.59 4.34 -0.87
CA GLU A 246 8.46 4.43 0.58
C GLU A 246 7.47 5.49 1.04
N CYS A 247 7.34 6.58 0.29
CA CYS A 247 6.42 7.67 0.61
C CYS A 247 6.22 8.61 -0.58
N LEU A 248 5.19 9.44 -0.47
CA LEU A 248 5.03 10.62 -1.30
C LEU A 248 5.97 11.74 -0.80
N ALA A 249 5.47 12.97 -0.55
CA ALA A 249 6.34 14.09 -0.19
C ALA A 249 6.93 14.01 1.23
N LEU A 250 6.13 13.57 2.21
CA LEU A 250 6.45 13.70 3.63
C LEU A 250 6.76 12.34 4.27
N ARG A 251 7.69 12.35 5.22
CA ARG A 251 8.11 11.20 6.01
C ARG A 251 7.81 11.40 7.48
N ARG A 252 7.78 10.34 8.27
CA ARG A 252 7.61 10.44 9.74
C ARG A 252 8.60 11.41 10.38
N ALA A 253 9.84 11.46 9.91
CA ALA A 253 10.85 12.39 10.44
C ALA A 253 10.43 13.86 10.29
N ASP A 254 9.74 14.20 9.20
CA ASP A 254 9.22 15.55 8.95
C ASP A 254 8.13 15.91 9.97
N TYR A 255 7.28 14.94 10.32
CA TYR A 255 6.21 15.15 11.30
C TYR A 255 6.72 15.26 12.74
N VAL A 256 7.74 14.46 13.10
CA VAL A 256 8.33 14.47 14.44
C VAL A 256 9.16 15.73 14.69
N ARG A 257 9.77 16.28 13.63
CA ARG A 257 10.63 17.50 13.72
C ARG A 257 10.27 18.52 12.67
N PRO A 258 9.03 19.07 12.69
CA PRO A 258 8.56 19.94 11.60
C PRO A 258 9.30 21.25 11.47
N SER A 259 9.93 21.74 12.55
CA SER A 259 10.72 22.97 12.53
C SER A 259 12.07 22.86 11.81
N THR A 260 12.62 21.65 11.73
CA THR A 260 13.92 21.35 11.08
C THR A 260 13.75 20.51 9.81
N SER A 261 12.52 20.24 9.39
CA SER A 261 12.24 19.48 8.19
C SER A 261 12.62 20.25 6.93
N ALA A 262 13.52 19.69 6.14
CA ALA A 262 13.89 20.22 4.84
C ALA A 262 12.70 20.16 3.85
N THR A 263 11.86 19.13 3.96
CA THR A 263 10.65 18.95 3.15
C THR A 263 9.65 20.07 3.40
N PHE A 264 9.31 20.36 4.67
CA PHE A 264 8.43 21.48 5.01
C PHE A 264 9.02 22.83 4.63
N ALA A 265 10.33 23.04 4.83
CA ALA A 265 11.00 24.26 4.41
C ALA A 265 10.89 24.49 2.89
N ARG A 266 11.07 23.41 2.10
CA ARG A 266 10.96 23.48 0.65
C ARG A 266 9.53 23.74 0.18
N LEU A 267 8.54 23.07 0.76
CA LEU A 267 7.13 23.30 0.47
C LEU A 267 6.70 24.73 0.83
N ALA A 268 7.18 25.27 1.95
CA ALA A 268 6.93 26.63 2.37
C ALA A 268 7.61 27.69 1.45
N ALA A 269 8.69 27.32 0.77
CA ALA A 269 9.38 28.14 -0.21
C ALA A 269 8.86 27.97 -1.66
N SER A 270 7.80 27.16 -1.87
CA SER A 270 7.19 26.98 -3.19
C SER A 270 6.78 28.33 -3.81
N SER A 271 6.95 28.48 -5.12
CA SER A 271 6.43 29.65 -5.85
C SER A 271 4.90 29.66 -5.88
N ASP A 272 4.25 28.50 -5.79
CA ASP A 272 2.80 28.37 -5.78
C ASP A 272 2.23 28.68 -4.40
N ALA A 273 1.28 29.63 -4.35
CA ALA A 273 0.67 30.08 -3.10
C ALA A 273 -0.20 29.01 -2.45
N GLU A 274 -0.80 28.12 -3.26
CA GLU A 274 -1.65 27.02 -2.81
C GLU A 274 -0.81 25.99 -2.06
N VAL A 275 0.31 25.57 -2.65
CA VAL A 275 1.24 24.64 -2.01
C VAL A 275 1.72 25.18 -0.66
N ARG A 276 2.10 26.47 -0.60
CA ARG A 276 2.53 27.11 0.66
C ARG A 276 1.43 27.07 1.73
N LYS A 277 0.17 27.39 1.35
CA LYS A 277 -0.97 27.40 2.27
C LYS A 277 -1.24 26.01 2.82
N ILE A 278 -1.35 24.98 1.95
CA ILE A 278 -1.60 23.61 2.38
C ILE A 278 -0.46 23.09 3.25
N SER A 279 0.78 23.36 2.88
CA SER A 279 1.95 22.93 3.65
C SER A 279 1.94 23.55 5.07
N THR A 280 1.63 24.83 5.19
CA THR A 280 1.50 25.53 6.49
C THR A 280 0.37 24.88 7.31
N PHE A 281 -0.76 24.59 6.66
CA PHE A 281 -1.91 23.96 7.30
C PHE A 281 -1.57 22.54 7.78
N VAL A 282 -1.03 21.67 6.93
CA VAL A 282 -0.62 20.30 7.31
C VAL A 282 0.37 20.33 8.47
N ARG A 283 1.32 21.27 8.45
CA ARG A 283 2.25 21.46 9.56
C ARG A 283 1.54 21.85 10.85
N SER A 284 0.50 22.67 10.80
CA SER A 284 -0.26 23.09 11.98
C SER A 284 -1.06 21.93 12.59
N LEU A 285 -1.49 20.95 11.80
CA LEU A 285 -2.18 19.76 12.29
C LEU A 285 -1.37 18.98 13.33
N LEU A 286 -0.03 19.05 13.24
CA LEU A 286 0.88 18.35 14.16
C LEU A 286 0.84 18.88 15.61
N ALA A 287 0.22 20.03 15.85
CA ALA A 287 0.02 20.60 17.18
C ALA A 287 -1.31 20.14 17.85
N HIS A 288 -2.10 19.30 17.17
CA HIS A 288 -3.41 18.86 17.63
C HIS A 288 -3.45 17.37 17.93
N GLU A 289 -4.45 16.92 18.68
CA GLU A 289 -4.70 15.49 18.89
C GLU A 289 -5.25 14.86 17.61
N PRO A 290 -4.92 13.59 17.31
CA PRO A 290 -5.34 12.91 16.07
C PRO A 290 -6.85 12.91 15.83
N ASP A 291 -7.65 12.74 16.90
CA ASP A 291 -9.11 12.66 16.80
C ASP A 291 -9.80 14.02 16.56
N GLY A 292 -9.07 15.11 16.78
CA GLY A 292 -9.56 16.47 16.59
C GLY A 292 -9.23 17.09 15.23
N LEU A 293 -8.59 16.34 14.33
CA LEU A 293 -8.16 16.88 13.05
C LEU A 293 -9.35 17.10 12.10
N PRO A 294 -9.37 18.21 11.34
CA PRO A 294 -10.43 18.48 10.39
C PRO A 294 -10.41 17.53 9.20
N ALA A 295 -11.61 17.19 8.74
CA ALA A 295 -11.77 16.43 7.50
C ALA A 295 -11.29 17.24 6.29
N LEU A 296 -10.69 16.58 5.31
CA LEU A 296 -10.15 17.21 4.11
C LEU A 296 -11.22 17.94 3.29
N GLU A 297 -12.44 17.39 3.23
CA GLU A 297 -13.56 17.91 2.44
C GLU A 297 -14.41 18.96 3.16
N SER A 298 -14.18 19.22 4.45
CA SER A 298 -15.05 20.06 5.26
C SER A 298 -14.39 21.35 5.71
N SER A 299 -14.77 22.47 5.11
CA SER A 299 -14.40 23.80 5.60
C SER A 299 -15.17 24.22 6.86
N ALA A 300 -16.35 23.66 7.11
CA ALA A 300 -17.25 24.11 8.17
C ALA A 300 -16.90 23.63 9.58
N ARG A 301 -15.85 22.77 9.76
CA ARG A 301 -15.49 22.17 11.05
C ARG A 301 -14.35 22.86 11.80
N PHE A 302 -13.80 23.94 11.28
CA PHE A 302 -12.78 24.72 11.97
C PHE A 302 -13.30 25.37 13.28
N ASP A 303 -14.59 25.72 13.32
CA ASP A 303 -15.23 26.27 14.51
C ASP A 303 -15.30 25.29 15.69
N ALA A 304 -15.07 24.00 15.44
CA ALA A 304 -15.16 22.93 16.43
C ALA A 304 -13.80 22.47 16.99
N MET A 305 -12.70 23.15 16.67
CA MET A 305 -11.37 22.78 17.21
C MET A 305 -11.28 23.10 18.70
N PRO A 306 -10.73 22.17 19.52
CA PRO A 306 -10.60 22.39 20.96
C PRO A 306 -9.76 23.64 21.26
N SER A 307 -10.26 24.48 22.16
CA SER A 307 -9.59 25.68 22.65
C SER A 307 -8.32 25.29 23.42
N GLY A 308 -7.19 25.21 22.76
CA GLY A 308 -5.91 24.82 23.41
C GLY A 308 -4.73 24.63 22.47
N GLY A 309 -4.98 24.50 21.18
CA GLY A 309 -3.94 24.58 20.15
C GLY A 309 -3.91 25.99 19.55
N THR A 310 -2.80 26.36 18.95
CA THR A 310 -2.75 27.57 18.11
C THR A 310 -3.87 27.45 17.09
N ALA A 311 -4.85 28.39 17.15
CA ALA A 311 -6.01 28.39 16.26
C ALA A 311 -5.52 28.22 14.82
N ILE A 312 -6.09 27.24 14.11
CA ILE A 312 -5.83 27.09 12.68
C ILE A 312 -6.37 28.37 12.02
N ASP A 313 -5.50 29.08 11.33
CA ASP A 313 -5.89 30.31 10.64
C ASP A 313 -6.85 29.93 9.49
N GLU A 314 -8.11 30.31 9.59
CA GLU A 314 -9.13 30.09 8.55
C GLU A 314 -8.71 30.63 7.19
N ARG A 315 -7.83 31.65 7.16
CA ARG A 315 -7.23 32.18 5.93
C ARG A 315 -6.28 31.20 5.26
N LEU A 316 -5.88 30.12 5.95
CA LEU A 316 -5.10 29.03 5.41
C LEU A 316 -5.97 27.91 4.83
N TRP A 317 -7.30 28.01 4.97
CA TRP A 317 -8.24 27.09 4.31
C TRP A 317 -8.11 27.28 2.80
N PRO A 318 -7.68 26.23 2.12
CA PRO A 318 -7.17 26.47 0.78
C PRO A 318 -8.25 26.60 -0.28
N PHE A 319 -9.43 26.01 -0.17
CA PHE A 319 -10.17 25.79 -1.42
C PHE A 319 -11.67 25.83 -1.28
N ALA A 320 -12.24 26.67 -2.10
CA ALA A 320 -13.38 26.25 -2.88
C ALA A 320 -13.00 24.98 -3.65
N PRO A 321 -13.80 23.90 -3.61
CA PRO A 321 -13.59 22.73 -4.44
C PRO A 321 -13.35 23.23 -5.87
N PHE A 322 -12.36 22.64 -6.57
CA PHE A 322 -12.13 22.97 -7.97
C PHE A 322 -13.48 23.07 -8.67
N GLU A 323 -13.84 24.25 -9.16
CA GLU A 323 -15.05 24.39 -9.97
C GLU A 323 -14.93 23.37 -11.10
N ARG A 324 -15.88 22.45 -11.19
CA ARG A 324 -15.99 21.57 -12.34
C ARG A 324 -16.16 22.46 -13.53
N GLU A 325 -15.13 22.62 -14.36
CA GLU A 325 -15.41 22.95 -15.76
C GLU A 325 -16.31 21.81 -16.27
N PRO A 326 -17.54 22.13 -16.69
CA PRO A 326 -18.40 21.11 -17.27
C PRO A 326 -17.60 20.50 -18.43
N LEU A 327 -17.33 19.20 -18.34
CA LEU A 327 -16.81 18.42 -19.46
C LEU A 327 -17.78 18.69 -20.62
N ALA A 328 -17.30 19.42 -21.63
CA ALA A 328 -18.06 19.64 -22.83
C ALA A 328 -18.47 18.25 -23.33
N ALA A 329 -19.77 18.01 -23.34
CA ALA A 329 -20.33 16.79 -23.91
C ALA A 329 -19.86 16.73 -25.38
N GLY A 330 -18.99 15.77 -25.70
CA GLY A 330 -18.72 15.46 -27.09
C GLY A 330 -17.28 15.61 -27.59
N THR A 331 -16.27 15.25 -26.83
CA THR A 331 -14.97 14.95 -27.44
C THR A 331 -14.35 13.73 -26.75
N TYR A 332 -14.94 12.58 -26.99
CA TYR A 332 -14.16 11.35 -26.96
C TYR A 332 -13.29 11.41 -28.21
N ALA A 333 -12.00 11.66 -28.01
CA ALA A 333 -11.02 11.41 -29.06
C ALA A 333 -11.17 9.96 -29.48
N GLU A 334 -11.10 9.73 -30.81
CA GLU A 334 -11.09 8.41 -31.41
C GLU A 334 -10.13 7.46 -30.66
N PRO A 335 -10.43 6.15 -30.62
CA PRO A 335 -9.56 5.19 -29.96
C PRO A 335 -8.15 5.32 -30.55
N PHE A 336 -7.19 5.59 -29.68
CA PHE A 336 -5.78 5.66 -30.02
C PHE A 336 -5.34 4.26 -30.47
N GLU A 337 -5.20 4.05 -31.77
CA GLU A 337 -4.50 2.88 -32.29
C GLU A 337 -3.01 3.01 -31.89
N PRO A 338 -2.47 2.10 -31.10
CA PRO A 338 -1.06 2.13 -30.76
C PRO A 338 -0.25 1.86 -32.03
N ARG A 339 0.49 2.86 -32.49
CA ARG A 339 1.52 2.62 -33.52
C ARG A 339 2.51 1.61 -32.93
N PRO A 340 2.89 0.54 -33.65
CA PRO A 340 3.90 -0.37 -33.19
C PRO A 340 5.20 0.42 -32.93
N ILE A 341 5.64 0.42 -31.69
CA ILE A 341 6.96 0.94 -31.32
C ILE A 341 7.99 0.03 -32.01
N PRO A 342 8.90 0.56 -32.86
CA PRO A 342 9.97 -0.25 -33.42
C PRO A 342 10.76 -0.86 -32.26
N ILE A 343 10.81 -2.19 -32.21
CA ILE A 343 11.65 -2.92 -31.26
C ILE A 343 13.10 -2.53 -31.61
N PRO A 344 13.84 -1.83 -30.74
CA PRO A 344 15.24 -1.57 -30.98
C PRO A 344 15.98 -2.91 -31.12
N ALA A 345 16.85 -3.02 -32.10
CA ALA A 345 17.70 -4.19 -32.28
C ALA A 345 18.41 -4.51 -30.95
N PRO A 346 18.53 -5.81 -30.57
CA PRO A 346 19.21 -6.16 -29.35
C PRO A 346 20.63 -5.58 -29.37
N PRO A 347 21.09 -4.98 -28.26
CA PRO A 347 22.44 -4.43 -28.20
C PRO A 347 23.46 -5.56 -28.47
N PRO A 348 24.59 -5.25 -29.11
CA PRO A 348 25.64 -6.25 -29.33
C PRO A 348 26.07 -6.84 -28.00
N VAL A 349 26.23 -8.16 -27.97
CA VAL A 349 26.65 -8.91 -26.79
C VAL A 349 27.98 -8.29 -26.30
N PRO A 350 28.03 -7.76 -25.07
CA PRO A 350 29.25 -7.17 -24.55
C PRO A 350 30.32 -8.26 -24.36
N PRO A 351 31.61 -7.95 -24.58
CA PRO A 351 32.70 -8.88 -24.32
C PRO A 351 32.66 -9.31 -22.86
N GLN A 352 33.02 -10.56 -22.60
CA GLN A 352 32.99 -11.21 -21.28
C GLN A 352 33.63 -10.30 -20.21
N THR A 353 32.83 -9.93 -19.25
CA THR A 353 33.19 -9.02 -18.15
C THR A 353 34.22 -9.67 -17.22
N PRO A 354 35.25 -8.92 -16.79
CA PRO A 354 36.26 -9.40 -15.83
C PRO A 354 35.65 -9.68 -14.45
N LEU A 355 36.33 -10.51 -13.67
CA LEU A 355 35.96 -11.05 -12.36
C LEU A 355 35.43 -10.06 -11.31
N LEU A 356 35.67 -8.76 -11.48
CA LEU A 356 35.24 -7.69 -10.55
C LEU A 356 33.69 -7.47 -10.47
N THR A 357 32.95 -7.81 -11.52
CA THR A 357 31.47 -7.68 -11.52
C THR A 357 30.76 -8.79 -10.73
N ARG A 358 31.42 -9.93 -10.47
CA ARG A 358 30.87 -10.96 -9.57
C ARG A 358 30.93 -10.57 -8.09
N ALA A 359 31.86 -9.68 -7.71
CA ALA A 359 31.94 -9.16 -6.34
C ALA A 359 30.81 -8.17 -6.00
N GLY A 360 30.34 -7.39 -6.99
CA GLY A 360 29.22 -6.46 -6.81
C GLY A 360 27.88 -7.15 -6.54
N GLY A 361 27.63 -8.30 -7.18
CA GLY A 361 26.43 -9.12 -6.92
C GLY A 361 26.40 -9.71 -5.50
N GLY A 362 27.57 -10.04 -4.94
CA GLY A 362 27.69 -10.53 -3.57
C GLY A 362 27.38 -9.46 -2.51
N LEU A 363 27.76 -8.20 -2.77
CA LEU A 363 27.45 -7.07 -1.87
C LEU A 363 25.96 -6.73 -1.87
N ALA A 364 25.30 -6.80 -3.01
CA ALA A 364 23.84 -6.59 -3.09
C ALA A 364 23.07 -7.72 -2.40
N ALA A 365 23.54 -8.98 -2.52
CA ALA A 365 22.92 -10.11 -1.82
C ALA A 365 23.12 -10.04 -0.29
N THR A 366 24.27 -9.51 0.18
CA THR A 366 24.50 -9.29 1.61
C THR A 366 23.65 -8.15 2.18
N ALA A 367 23.42 -7.07 1.41
CA ALA A 367 22.55 -5.98 1.82
C ALA A 367 21.08 -6.45 1.91
N GLY A 368 20.59 -7.20 0.92
CA GLY A 368 19.24 -7.80 0.99
C GLY A 368 19.08 -8.78 2.14
N GLY A 369 20.11 -9.61 2.39
CA GLY A 369 20.14 -10.56 3.52
C GLY A 369 20.10 -9.89 4.89
N TYR A 370 20.70 -8.70 5.03
CA TYR A 370 20.68 -7.95 6.29
C TYR A 370 19.24 -7.58 6.71
N TRP A 371 18.43 -7.10 5.79
CA TRP A 371 17.03 -6.72 6.07
C TRP A 371 16.17 -7.93 6.47
N VAL A 372 16.37 -9.06 5.81
CA VAL A 372 15.67 -10.32 6.16
C VAL A 372 16.07 -10.78 7.56
N PHE A 373 17.35 -10.76 7.90
CA PHE A 373 17.83 -11.16 9.22
C PHE A 373 17.37 -10.23 10.33
N HIS A 374 17.35 -8.92 10.07
CA HIS A 374 16.83 -7.94 11.02
C HIS A 374 15.32 -8.11 11.24
N ALA A 375 14.57 -8.41 10.19
CA ALA A 375 13.13 -8.72 10.28
C ALA A 375 12.84 -10.02 11.05
N LEU A 376 13.80 -10.94 11.10
CA LEU A 376 13.73 -12.18 11.88
C LEU A 376 14.20 -12.02 13.34
N GLY A 377 14.51 -10.79 13.78
CA GLY A 377 14.89 -10.48 15.15
C GLY A 377 16.36 -10.73 15.50
N PHE A 378 17.23 -10.95 14.52
CA PHE A 378 18.66 -11.12 14.75
C PHE A 378 19.38 -9.77 14.89
N SER A 379 20.37 -9.71 15.79
CA SER A 379 21.18 -8.51 15.99
C SER A 379 22.14 -8.27 14.81
N PRO A 380 22.57 -7.02 14.54
CA PRO A 380 23.58 -6.71 13.52
C PRO A 380 24.89 -7.51 13.67
N ALA A 381 25.30 -7.83 14.91
CA ALA A 381 26.48 -8.64 15.18
C ALA A 381 26.31 -10.11 14.74
N GLN A 382 25.13 -10.67 14.91
CA GLN A 382 24.81 -12.04 14.47
C GLN A 382 24.76 -12.14 12.94
N PHE A 383 24.19 -11.13 12.27
CA PHE A 383 24.23 -11.05 10.81
C PHE A 383 25.68 -10.95 10.29
N GLY A 384 26.51 -10.09 10.89
CA GLY A 384 27.91 -9.95 10.53
C GLY A 384 28.70 -11.25 10.62
N ALA A 385 28.46 -12.05 11.67
CA ALA A 385 29.12 -13.35 11.84
C ALA A 385 28.69 -14.36 10.77
N VAL A 386 27.42 -14.45 10.43
CA VAL A 386 26.90 -15.35 9.39
C VAL A 386 27.35 -14.91 7.98
N ALA A 387 27.35 -13.61 7.71
CA ALA A 387 27.82 -13.07 6.45
C ALA A 387 29.32 -13.33 6.23
N LEU A 388 30.16 -13.17 7.26
CA LEU A 388 31.59 -13.47 7.21
C LEU A 388 31.86 -14.97 6.96
N LEU A 389 31.08 -15.86 7.61
CA LEU A 389 31.18 -17.30 7.36
C LEU A 389 30.77 -17.67 5.93
N GLY A 390 29.70 -17.06 5.42
CA GLY A 390 29.25 -17.26 4.04
C GLY A 390 30.30 -16.78 3.00
N TRP A 391 30.94 -15.65 3.24
CA TRP A 391 32.01 -15.12 2.40
C TRP A 391 33.27 -15.99 2.47
N ALA A 392 33.64 -16.50 3.66
CA ALA A 392 34.76 -17.41 3.82
C ALA A 392 34.54 -18.74 3.07
N LEU A 393 33.34 -19.31 3.15
CA LEU A 393 32.96 -20.53 2.41
C LEU A 393 32.95 -20.29 0.90
N ALA A 394 32.42 -19.16 0.43
CA ALA A 394 32.42 -18.80 -0.99
C ALA A 394 33.85 -18.63 -1.53
N LEU A 395 34.77 -18.04 -0.77
CA LEU A 395 36.18 -17.92 -1.12
C LEU A 395 36.85 -19.30 -1.19
N ILE A 396 36.58 -20.19 -0.22
CA ILE A 396 37.14 -21.57 -0.22
C ILE A 396 36.63 -22.32 -1.46
N LEU A 397 35.38 -22.23 -1.83
CA LEU A 397 34.81 -22.86 -3.01
C LEU A 397 35.40 -22.30 -4.33
N VAL A 398 35.70 -21.01 -4.39
CA VAL A 398 36.33 -20.38 -5.56
C VAL A 398 37.80 -20.80 -5.68
N PHE A 399 38.51 -20.97 -4.56
CA PHE A 399 39.91 -21.38 -4.58
C PHE A 399 40.10 -22.91 -4.73
N SER A 400 39.15 -23.73 -4.23
CA SER A 400 39.18 -25.19 -4.40
C SER A 400 38.76 -25.65 -5.80
N SER A 401 38.04 -24.82 -6.56
CA SER A 401 37.68 -25.12 -7.94
C SER A 401 38.82 -24.87 -8.97
N ARG A 402 39.97 -24.37 -8.54
CA ARG A 402 41.17 -24.31 -9.36
C ARG A 402 41.95 -25.61 -9.19
N GLY A 403 41.60 -26.61 -9.99
CA GLY A 403 42.45 -27.78 -10.19
C GLY A 403 43.83 -27.39 -10.72
N PRO A 404 44.87 -28.21 -10.48
CA PRO A 404 46.21 -27.93 -11.01
C PRO A 404 46.15 -27.85 -12.53
N GLY A 405 46.69 -26.77 -13.09
CA GLY A 405 46.84 -26.60 -14.52
C GLY A 405 47.70 -27.73 -15.11
N PRO A 406 47.48 -28.07 -16.36
CA PRO A 406 48.26 -29.14 -17.01
C PRO A 406 49.73 -28.74 -17.09
N PRO A 407 50.63 -29.76 -17.14
CA PRO A 407 52.07 -29.58 -17.09
C PRO A 407 52.62 -28.79 -18.28
#